data_9e537098e9bf279160724e6ea6cf6cbe
#
_entry.id   9e537098e9bf279160724e6ea6cf6cbe
#
_cell.length_a   1.000
_cell.length_b   1.000
_cell.length_c   1.000
_cell.angle_alpha   90.00
_cell.angle_beta   90.00
_cell.angle_gamma   90.00
#
_symmetry.space_group_name_H-M   'P 1'
#
loop_
_entity.id
_entity.type
_entity.pdbx_description
1 polymer ?
#
loop_
_entity_poly.entity_id
_entity_poly.type
_entity_poly.pdbx_seq_one_letter_code
_entity_poly.pdbx_strand_id
1 'polypeptide(L)'
;MNLFSIALDLHYLCNRFKNKDMLGTIVNTCSIITGTIIGCLLHRGIKEKYKNMLYDALGLASLAIGLNATISNFPKSNFPVLFILSLAIGGVAGTAIDIDGRFKRLVARHSKNNSKNLADGLSTAILLYCIGPLSMLGPVISALKGDNTFLYTNSTLDFVSSTIFASTYGIGMVLAAPVLFCWQGMFYLIADISSSAISNALMAELLIVGGLMITASGLSLLNLKDCKTLNLLPSLLVPVIWFLVKAMI
;
A
#
# COMPACT_ATOMS: atom_id res chain seq x y z
N MET A 1 -34.58 -7.77 -0.13
CA MET A 1 -33.21 -8.33 -0.26
C MET A 1 -33.09 -9.38 0.84
N ASN A 2 -33.18 -10.68 0.47
CA ASN A 2 -33.37 -11.77 1.43
C ASN A 2 -32.07 -12.11 2.17
N LEU A 3 -32.15 -12.30 3.49
CA LEU A 3 -31.05 -12.80 4.35
C LEU A 3 -30.34 -14.04 3.76
N PHE A 4 -31.07 -14.87 3.02
CA PHE A 4 -30.57 -16.05 2.34
C PHE A 4 -29.61 -15.69 1.17
N SER A 5 -29.89 -14.60 0.43
CA SER A 5 -28.99 -14.09 -0.61
C SER A 5 -27.69 -13.56 -0.01
N ILE A 6 -27.78 -12.83 1.10
CA ILE A 6 -26.60 -12.31 1.82
C ILE A 6 -25.75 -13.45 2.40
N ALA A 7 -26.39 -14.50 2.92
CA ALA A 7 -25.69 -15.68 3.43
C ALA A 7 -25.03 -16.49 2.32
N LEU A 8 -25.66 -16.60 1.15
CA LEU A 8 -25.08 -17.25 -0.04
C LEU A 8 -23.89 -16.43 -0.59
N ASP A 9 -24.03 -15.10 -0.64
CA ASP A 9 -22.95 -14.21 -1.07
C ASP A 9 -21.78 -14.22 -0.07
N LEU A 10 -22.05 -14.28 1.24
CA LEU A 10 -21.01 -14.45 2.27
C LEU A 10 -20.35 -15.83 2.18
N HIS A 11 -21.10 -16.89 1.91
CA HIS A 11 -20.55 -18.24 1.75
C HIS A 11 -19.73 -18.36 0.45
N TYR A 12 -20.21 -17.74 -0.62
CA TYR A 12 -19.47 -17.64 -1.89
C TYR A 12 -18.19 -16.84 -1.73
N LEU A 13 -18.23 -15.70 -1.04
CA LEU A 13 -17.06 -14.91 -0.66
C LEU A 13 -16.11 -15.74 0.22
N CYS A 14 -16.61 -16.40 1.25
CA CYS A 14 -15.79 -17.19 2.16
C CYS A 14 -15.12 -18.39 1.46
N ASN A 15 -15.80 -19.03 0.51
CA ASN A 15 -15.26 -20.14 -0.28
C ASN A 15 -14.25 -19.65 -1.35
N ARG A 16 -14.44 -18.43 -1.86
CA ARG A 16 -13.52 -17.76 -2.78
C ARG A 16 -12.25 -17.29 -2.06
N PHE A 17 -12.36 -16.86 -0.80
CA PHE A 17 -11.22 -16.60 0.09
C PHE A 17 -10.39 -17.85 0.39
N LYS A 18 -11.01 -19.05 0.34
CA LYS A 18 -10.37 -20.33 0.63
C LYS A 18 -9.59 -20.90 -0.57
N ASN A 19 -9.93 -20.49 -1.79
CA ASN A 19 -9.39 -21.09 -3.03
C ASN A 19 -8.41 -20.20 -3.82
N LYS A 20 -8.21 -18.93 -3.44
CA LYS A 20 -7.16 -18.08 -4.00
C LYS A 20 -6.48 -17.36 -2.84
N ASP A 21 -5.24 -17.70 -2.63
CA ASP A 21 -4.44 -17.33 -1.50
C ASP A 21 -4.26 -15.81 -1.38
N MET A 22 -5.04 -15.15 -0.52
CA MET A 22 -4.73 -13.82 0.01
C MET A 22 -3.50 -13.86 0.93
N LEU A 23 -2.56 -14.78 0.61
CA LEU A 23 -1.42 -15.10 1.47
C LEU A 23 -0.61 -13.84 1.82
N GLY A 24 -0.37 -12.98 0.83
CA GLY A 24 0.37 -11.75 1.07
C GLY A 24 -0.32 -10.80 2.05
N THR A 25 -1.65 -10.64 1.96
CA THR A 25 -2.43 -9.82 2.90
C THR A 25 -2.46 -10.44 4.29
N ILE A 26 -2.58 -11.76 4.39
CA ILE A 26 -2.53 -12.49 5.67
C ILE A 26 -1.14 -12.31 6.31
N VAL A 27 -0.07 -12.48 5.54
CA VAL A 27 1.31 -12.28 6.02
C VAL A 27 1.49 -10.85 6.50
N ASN A 28 0.98 -9.85 5.77
CA ASN A 28 1.08 -8.46 6.20
C ASN A 28 0.33 -8.19 7.51
N THR A 29 -0.89 -8.70 7.62
CA THR A 29 -1.67 -8.62 8.87
C THR A 29 -0.95 -9.26 10.04
N CYS A 30 -0.39 -10.46 9.86
CA CYS A 30 0.41 -11.15 10.86
C CYS A 30 1.69 -10.37 11.24
N SER A 31 2.30 -9.69 10.25
CA SER A 31 3.48 -8.85 10.48
C SER A 31 3.18 -7.66 11.42
N ILE A 32 2.03 -7.01 11.27
CA ILE A 32 1.62 -5.94 12.20
C ILE A 32 1.38 -6.51 13.60
N ILE A 33 0.72 -7.66 13.71
CA ILE A 33 0.45 -8.29 15.02
C ILE A 33 1.76 -8.65 15.71
N THR A 34 2.66 -9.35 15.02
CA THR A 34 3.94 -9.79 15.56
C THR A 34 4.85 -8.60 15.88
N GLY A 35 4.92 -7.61 15.00
CA GLY A 35 5.64 -6.36 15.24
C GLY A 35 5.10 -5.61 16.46
N THR A 36 3.78 -5.56 16.62
CA THR A 36 3.15 -4.95 17.81
C THR A 36 3.54 -5.68 19.10
N ILE A 37 3.50 -7.01 19.11
CA ILE A 37 3.89 -7.81 20.29
C ILE A 37 5.36 -7.55 20.64
N ILE A 38 6.25 -7.61 19.66
CA ILE A 38 7.69 -7.35 19.85
C ILE A 38 7.91 -5.91 20.34
N GLY A 39 7.22 -4.92 19.75
CA GLY A 39 7.30 -3.53 20.17
C GLY A 39 6.90 -3.31 21.63
N CYS A 40 5.84 -4.01 22.08
CA CYS A 40 5.41 -3.96 23.48
C CYS A 40 6.44 -4.56 24.44
N LEU A 41 7.19 -5.58 24.02
CA LEU A 41 8.28 -6.15 24.82
C LEU A 41 9.49 -5.21 24.92
N LEU A 42 9.67 -4.31 23.95
CA LEU A 42 10.72 -3.32 23.88
C LEU A 42 10.34 -2.02 24.62
N HIS A 43 9.96 -2.10 25.89
CA HIS A 43 9.44 -1.00 26.73
C HIS A 43 10.27 0.29 26.75
N ARG A 44 11.53 0.28 26.32
CA ARG A 44 12.42 1.46 26.29
C ARG A 44 12.48 2.15 24.92
N GLY A 45 11.67 1.71 23.96
CA GLY A 45 11.75 2.18 22.58
C GLY A 45 12.99 1.69 21.83
N ILE A 46 12.96 1.80 20.51
CA ILE A 46 14.13 1.50 19.66
C ILE A 46 14.98 2.77 19.59
N LYS A 47 16.31 2.65 19.88
CA LYS A 47 17.22 3.78 19.74
C LYS A 47 17.19 4.32 18.32
N GLU A 48 17.19 5.65 18.16
CA GLU A 48 17.09 6.34 16.86
C GLU A 48 18.11 5.83 15.82
N LYS A 49 19.34 5.49 16.24
CA LYS A 49 20.36 4.91 15.37
C LYS A 49 19.88 3.64 14.63
N TYR A 50 19.22 2.72 15.36
CA TYR A 50 18.73 1.48 14.76
C TYR A 50 17.48 1.71 13.92
N LYS A 51 16.62 2.63 14.34
CA LYS A 51 15.44 3.03 13.58
C LYS A 51 15.82 3.62 12.23
N ASN A 52 16.78 4.54 12.20
CA ASN A 52 17.25 5.14 10.95
C ASN A 52 17.86 4.08 10.02
N MET A 53 18.72 3.19 10.53
CA MET A 53 19.30 2.10 9.73
C MET A 53 18.24 1.16 9.14
N LEU A 54 17.16 0.88 9.90
CA LEU A 54 16.04 0.07 9.40
C LEU A 54 15.32 0.80 8.25
N TYR A 55 15.04 2.10 8.38
CA TYR A 55 14.41 2.87 7.31
C TYR A 55 15.31 2.98 6.08
N ASP A 56 16.62 3.11 6.23
CA ASP A 56 17.58 3.10 5.13
C ASP A 56 17.54 1.76 4.39
N ALA A 57 17.57 0.63 5.11
CA ALA A 57 17.48 -0.70 4.51
C ALA A 57 16.16 -0.91 3.76
N LEU A 58 15.04 -0.49 4.35
CA LEU A 58 13.72 -0.56 3.74
C LEU A 58 13.59 0.36 2.52
N GLY A 59 14.21 1.54 2.58
CA GLY A 59 14.29 2.48 1.46
C GLY A 59 15.02 1.89 0.26
N LEU A 60 16.18 1.26 0.49
CA LEU A 60 16.94 0.56 -0.54
C LEU A 60 16.17 -0.62 -1.14
N ALA A 61 15.49 -1.42 -0.32
CA ALA A 61 14.65 -2.51 -0.78
C ALA A 61 13.49 -2.01 -1.66
N SER A 62 12.80 -0.96 -1.22
CA SER A 62 11.70 -0.33 -1.99
C SER A 62 12.20 0.23 -3.32
N LEU A 63 13.38 0.87 -3.35
CA LEU A 63 14.04 1.33 -4.57
C LEU A 63 14.27 0.17 -5.55
N ALA A 64 14.91 -0.90 -5.08
CA ALA A 64 15.25 -2.06 -5.91
C ALA A 64 13.99 -2.72 -6.49
N ILE A 65 12.95 -2.91 -5.68
CA ILE A 65 11.69 -3.53 -6.10
C ILE A 65 10.93 -2.62 -7.07
N GLY A 66 10.85 -1.33 -6.79
CA GLY A 66 10.18 -0.36 -7.66
C GLY A 66 10.85 -0.26 -9.04
N LEU A 67 12.18 -0.17 -9.07
CA LEU A 67 12.95 -0.18 -10.32
C LEU A 67 12.78 -1.49 -11.08
N ASN A 68 12.86 -2.64 -10.41
CA ASN A 68 12.66 -3.93 -11.03
C ASN A 68 11.25 -4.05 -11.65
N ALA A 69 10.21 -3.62 -10.92
CA ALA A 69 8.84 -3.63 -11.43
C ALA A 69 8.69 -2.77 -12.69
N THR A 70 9.32 -1.60 -12.71
CA THR A 70 9.33 -0.70 -13.86
C THR A 70 10.07 -1.31 -15.05
N ILE A 71 11.34 -1.67 -14.88
CA ILE A 71 12.22 -2.14 -15.96
C ILE A 71 11.71 -3.44 -16.58
N SER A 72 11.24 -4.39 -15.78
CA SER A 72 10.75 -5.69 -16.25
C SER A 72 9.42 -5.61 -17.02
N ASN A 73 8.69 -4.50 -16.89
CA ASN A 73 7.43 -4.30 -17.60
C ASN A 73 7.53 -3.33 -18.79
N PHE A 74 8.60 -2.54 -18.91
CA PHE A 74 8.83 -1.70 -20.09
C PHE A 74 8.74 -2.45 -21.43
N PRO A 75 9.36 -3.64 -21.61
CA PRO A 75 9.25 -4.39 -22.86
C PRO A 75 7.84 -4.90 -23.16
N LYS A 76 6.94 -4.92 -22.18
CA LYS A 76 5.54 -5.37 -22.28
C LYS A 76 4.57 -4.22 -22.51
N SER A 77 5.04 -2.98 -22.45
CA SER A 77 4.24 -1.78 -22.67
C SER A 77 3.92 -1.60 -24.15
N ASN A 78 2.64 -1.36 -24.43
CA ASN A 78 2.19 -0.96 -25.78
C ASN A 78 2.28 0.56 -25.98
N PHE A 79 2.47 1.33 -24.90
CA PHE A 79 2.49 2.80 -24.90
C PHE A 79 3.65 3.32 -24.05
N PRO A 80 4.91 3.19 -24.54
CA PRO A 80 6.10 3.48 -23.71
C PRO A 80 6.21 4.93 -23.19
N VAL A 81 5.35 5.83 -23.65
CA VAL A 81 5.31 7.22 -23.20
C VAL A 81 4.18 7.47 -22.18
N LEU A 82 3.23 6.53 -22.05
CA LEU A 82 2.04 6.70 -21.21
C LEU A 82 2.39 6.93 -19.74
N PHE A 83 3.45 6.30 -19.21
CA PHE A 83 3.86 6.49 -17.84
C PHE A 83 4.29 7.94 -17.53
N ILE A 84 4.92 8.62 -18.49
CA ILE A 84 5.32 10.03 -18.32
C ILE A 84 4.07 10.91 -18.17
N LEU A 85 3.09 10.72 -19.07
CA LEU A 85 1.82 11.43 -19.02
C LEU A 85 1.06 11.10 -17.74
N SER A 86 1.07 9.82 -17.32
CA SER A 86 0.42 9.36 -16.09
C SER A 86 0.99 10.07 -14.87
N LEU A 87 2.31 10.08 -14.72
CA LEU A 87 2.97 10.75 -13.59
C LEU A 87 2.79 12.27 -13.63
N ALA A 88 2.86 12.87 -14.82
CA ALA A 88 2.69 14.32 -14.98
C ALA A 88 1.26 14.74 -14.64
N ILE A 89 0.25 14.13 -15.30
CA ILE A 89 -1.16 14.47 -15.10
C ILE A 89 -1.60 14.10 -13.69
N GLY A 90 -1.31 12.88 -13.24
CA GLY A 90 -1.70 12.40 -11.92
C GLY A 90 -0.99 13.18 -10.81
N GLY A 91 0.29 13.48 -10.96
CA GLY A 91 1.06 14.26 -9.99
C GLY A 91 0.57 15.72 -9.88
N VAL A 92 0.23 16.36 -11.02
CA VAL A 92 -0.38 17.70 -11.03
C VAL A 92 -1.76 17.67 -10.37
N ALA A 93 -2.62 16.70 -10.74
CA ALA A 93 -3.95 16.53 -10.14
C ALA A 93 -3.87 16.27 -8.63
N GLY A 94 -3.00 15.34 -8.20
CA GLY A 94 -2.80 15.04 -6.78
C GLY A 94 -2.21 16.21 -5.99
N THR A 95 -1.34 17.00 -6.61
CA THR A 95 -0.81 18.23 -6.02
C THR A 95 -1.87 19.33 -5.93
N ALA A 96 -2.72 19.48 -6.94
CA ALA A 96 -3.83 20.43 -6.92
C ALA A 96 -4.85 20.10 -5.81
N ILE A 97 -5.09 18.79 -5.57
CA ILE A 97 -5.94 18.33 -4.46
C ILE A 97 -5.18 18.39 -3.12
N ASP A 98 -3.83 18.49 -3.16
CA ASP A 98 -2.94 18.46 -1.98
C ASP A 98 -3.18 17.20 -1.11
N ILE A 99 -3.13 16.02 -1.74
CA ILE A 99 -3.39 14.73 -1.05
C ILE A 99 -2.39 14.53 0.09
N ASP A 100 -1.09 14.70 -0.19
CA ASP A 100 -0.01 14.55 0.81
C ASP A 100 -0.16 15.54 1.97
N GLY A 101 -0.43 16.80 1.68
CA GLY A 101 -0.63 17.82 2.72
C GLY A 101 -1.90 17.58 3.54
N ARG A 102 -3.01 17.14 2.91
CA ARG A 102 -4.23 16.75 3.64
C ARG A 102 -3.97 15.57 4.55
N PHE A 103 -3.25 14.57 4.06
CA PHE A 103 -2.85 13.42 4.83
C PHE A 103 -1.96 13.81 6.02
N LYS A 104 -0.90 14.58 5.79
CA LYS A 104 -0.02 15.08 6.85
C LYS A 104 -0.79 15.91 7.90
N ARG A 105 -1.75 16.75 7.47
CA ARG A 105 -2.64 17.51 8.38
C ARG A 105 -3.56 16.59 9.19
N LEU A 106 -4.10 15.55 8.57
CA LEU A 106 -4.95 14.57 9.24
C LEU A 106 -4.16 13.85 10.35
N VAL A 107 -2.97 13.36 10.03
CA VAL A 107 -2.04 12.75 10.99
C VAL A 107 -1.67 13.73 12.10
N ALA A 108 -1.28 14.96 11.75
CA ALA A 108 -0.89 15.98 12.72
C ALA A 108 -2.04 16.43 13.63
N ARG A 109 -3.28 16.44 13.14
CA ARG A 109 -4.47 16.79 13.92
C ARG A 109 -4.74 15.77 15.03
N HIS A 110 -4.46 14.50 14.77
CA HIS A 110 -4.63 13.42 15.75
C HIS A 110 -3.41 13.30 16.69
N SER A 111 -2.23 13.80 16.28
CA SER A 111 -0.98 13.77 17.06
C SER A 111 -0.77 14.98 17.98
N LYS A 112 -1.67 15.97 17.97
CA LYS A 112 -1.49 17.23 18.71
C LYS A 112 -1.75 17.17 20.22
N ASN A 113 -2.27 16.07 20.72
CA ASN A 113 -2.47 15.92 22.16
C ASN A 113 -1.17 15.39 22.80
N ASN A 114 -0.52 16.18 23.64
CA ASN A 114 0.72 15.87 24.37
C ASN A 114 0.61 14.67 25.36
N SER A 115 -0.54 14.05 25.47
CA SER A 115 -0.71 12.75 26.10
C SER A 115 -0.46 11.67 25.05
N LYS A 116 0.37 10.65 25.38
CA LYS A 116 0.55 9.42 24.60
C LYS A 116 -0.81 8.72 24.43
N ASN A 117 -1.67 9.26 23.59
CA ASN A 117 -3.02 8.77 23.43
C ASN A 117 -2.99 7.66 22.37
N LEU A 118 -3.36 6.44 22.75
CA LEU A 118 -3.43 5.29 21.87
C LEU A 118 -4.21 5.61 20.57
N ALA A 119 -5.27 6.40 20.67
CA ALA A 119 -6.10 6.79 19.54
C ALA A 119 -5.31 7.57 18.48
N ASP A 120 -4.41 8.46 18.90
CA ASP A 120 -3.57 9.27 18.00
C ASP A 120 -2.54 8.40 17.27
N GLY A 121 -1.88 7.51 18.03
CA GLY A 121 -0.92 6.56 17.49
C GLY A 121 -1.58 5.58 16.52
N LEU A 122 -2.73 5.02 16.89
CA LEU A 122 -3.50 4.08 16.09
C LEU A 122 -3.99 4.71 14.78
N SER A 123 -4.55 5.92 14.83
CA SER A 123 -5.00 6.63 13.63
C SER A 123 -3.83 6.90 12.67
N THR A 124 -2.67 7.32 13.21
CA THR A 124 -1.46 7.54 12.43
C THR A 124 -0.97 6.25 11.77
N ALA A 125 -0.94 5.15 12.52
CA ALA A 125 -0.49 3.86 12.01
C ALA A 125 -1.43 3.32 10.92
N ILE A 126 -2.75 3.35 11.13
CA ILE A 126 -3.73 2.92 10.13
C ILE A 126 -3.55 3.70 8.83
N LEU A 127 -3.43 5.02 8.92
CA LEU A 127 -3.23 5.86 7.75
C LEU A 127 -1.92 5.51 7.04
N LEU A 128 -0.85 5.27 7.78
CA LEU A 128 0.46 4.94 7.22
C LEU A 128 0.46 3.57 6.52
N TYR A 129 -0.20 2.57 7.11
CA TYR A 129 -0.26 1.22 6.56
C TYR A 129 -1.19 1.12 5.34
N CYS A 130 -2.29 1.86 5.34
CA CYS A 130 -3.31 1.75 4.28
C CYS A 130 -2.99 2.59 3.03
N ILE A 131 -2.38 3.77 3.17
CA ILE A 131 -2.32 4.75 2.06
C ILE A 131 -1.01 4.67 1.25
N GLY A 132 -0.16 3.68 1.49
CA GLY A 132 1.06 3.48 0.69
C GLY A 132 0.79 2.84 -0.68
N PRO A 133 1.61 3.15 -1.73
CA PRO A 133 1.44 2.52 -3.05
C PRO A 133 1.60 0.99 -3.01
N LEU A 134 2.45 0.46 -2.13
CA LEU A 134 2.59 -0.98 -1.90
C LEU A 134 1.33 -1.62 -1.32
N SER A 135 0.64 -0.91 -0.42
CA SER A 135 -0.57 -1.39 0.23
C SER A 135 -1.79 -1.44 -0.70
N MET A 136 -1.78 -0.64 -1.77
CA MET A 136 -2.84 -0.61 -2.78
C MET A 136 -2.54 -1.52 -3.96
N LEU A 137 -1.32 -1.44 -4.52
CA LEU A 137 -0.92 -2.23 -5.68
C LEU A 137 -0.62 -3.69 -5.35
N GLY A 138 -0.09 -3.97 -4.15
CA GLY A 138 0.25 -5.31 -3.73
C GLY A 138 -0.92 -6.29 -3.82
N PRO A 139 -2.08 -5.99 -3.20
CA PRO A 139 -3.26 -6.83 -3.30
C PRO A 139 -3.78 -7.00 -4.72
N VAL A 140 -3.73 -5.94 -5.54
CA VAL A 140 -4.17 -5.97 -6.94
C VAL A 140 -3.30 -6.95 -7.74
N ILE A 141 -1.98 -6.87 -7.60
CA ILE A 141 -1.03 -7.75 -8.31
C ILE A 141 -1.13 -9.18 -7.80
N SER A 142 -1.31 -9.36 -6.50
CA SER A 142 -1.55 -10.67 -5.88
C SER A 142 -2.80 -11.33 -6.46
N ALA A 143 -3.92 -10.60 -6.58
CA ALA A 143 -5.16 -11.12 -7.15
C ALA A 143 -5.03 -11.49 -8.63
N LEU A 144 -4.34 -10.67 -9.43
CA LEU A 144 -4.29 -10.81 -10.88
C LEU A 144 -3.17 -11.73 -11.37
N LYS A 145 -2.03 -11.77 -10.66
CA LYS A 145 -0.82 -12.52 -11.08
C LYS A 145 -0.38 -13.59 -10.09
N GLY A 146 -0.94 -13.63 -8.87
CA GLY A 146 -0.43 -14.47 -7.78
C GLY A 146 0.93 -14.02 -7.22
N ASP A 147 1.43 -12.84 -7.62
CA ASP A 147 2.71 -12.32 -7.16
C ASP A 147 2.53 -11.50 -5.88
N ASN A 148 3.07 -11.99 -4.78
CA ASN A 148 2.98 -11.39 -3.45
C ASN A 148 4.21 -10.53 -3.08
N THR A 149 5.16 -10.32 -4.00
CA THR A 149 6.42 -9.60 -3.70
C THR A 149 6.17 -8.22 -3.10
N PHE A 150 5.21 -7.46 -3.64
CA PHE A 150 4.87 -6.14 -3.12
C PHE A 150 4.24 -6.20 -1.72
N LEU A 151 3.39 -7.21 -1.48
CA LEU A 151 2.79 -7.42 -0.16
C LEU A 151 3.82 -7.86 0.87
N TYR A 152 4.79 -8.71 0.52
CA TYR A 152 5.87 -9.12 1.44
C TYR A 152 6.79 -7.94 1.76
N THR A 153 7.07 -7.08 0.79
CA THR A 153 7.82 -5.84 1.03
C THR A 153 7.05 -4.93 1.98
N ASN A 154 5.75 -4.73 1.73
CA ASN A 154 4.90 -3.94 2.61
C ASN A 154 4.82 -4.54 4.02
N SER A 155 4.73 -5.89 4.11
CA SER A 155 4.75 -6.60 5.40
C SER A 155 5.99 -6.31 6.23
N THR A 156 7.14 -6.21 5.57
CA THR A 156 8.40 -5.89 6.24
C THR A 156 8.41 -4.44 6.74
N LEU A 157 7.92 -3.48 5.93
CA LEU A 157 7.75 -2.08 6.32
C LEU A 157 6.79 -1.94 7.51
N ASP A 158 5.64 -2.61 7.42
CA ASP A 158 4.60 -2.57 8.44
C ASP A 158 5.03 -3.25 9.75
N PHE A 159 5.83 -4.34 9.67
CA PHE A 159 6.43 -5.00 10.83
C PHE A 159 7.35 -4.05 11.60
N VAL A 160 8.26 -3.37 10.91
CA VAL A 160 9.19 -2.42 11.53
C VAL A 160 8.43 -1.24 12.12
N SER A 161 7.52 -0.66 11.35
CA SER A 161 6.73 0.48 11.80
C SER A 161 5.83 0.12 12.98
N SER A 162 5.16 -1.04 12.97
CA SER A 162 4.31 -1.49 14.08
C SER A 162 5.12 -1.75 15.35
N THR A 163 6.35 -2.28 15.22
CA THR A 163 7.28 -2.44 16.34
C THR A 163 7.63 -1.09 16.96
N ILE A 164 7.92 -0.08 16.14
CA ILE A 164 8.24 1.27 16.61
C ILE A 164 7.02 1.91 17.29
N PHE A 165 5.85 1.87 16.64
CA PHE A 165 4.63 2.45 17.21
C PHE A 165 4.21 1.76 18.51
N ALA A 166 4.23 0.43 18.55
CA ALA A 166 3.83 -0.33 19.73
C ALA A 166 4.79 -0.14 20.93
N SER A 167 6.07 0.09 20.68
CA SER A 167 7.03 0.44 21.75
C SER A 167 6.70 1.78 22.44
N THR A 168 5.92 2.65 21.77
CA THR A 168 5.51 3.96 22.27
C THR A 168 4.08 3.97 22.78
N TYR A 169 3.14 3.35 22.03
CA TYR A 169 1.70 3.42 22.27
C TYR A 169 1.10 2.15 22.88
N GLY A 170 1.88 1.07 22.95
CA GLY A 170 1.48 -0.19 23.58
C GLY A 170 0.66 -1.12 22.69
N ILE A 171 0.09 -2.17 23.33
CA ILE A 171 -0.55 -3.31 22.66
C ILE A 171 -1.79 -2.94 21.83
N GLY A 172 -2.45 -1.84 22.15
CA GLY A 172 -3.61 -1.36 21.40
C GLY A 172 -3.35 -1.12 19.91
N MET A 173 -2.08 -0.99 19.51
CA MET A 173 -1.68 -0.85 18.10
C MET A 173 -2.05 -2.09 17.25
N VAL A 174 -2.31 -3.24 17.87
CA VAL A 174 -2.78 -4.45 17.18
C VAL A 174 -4.10 -4.21 16.43
N LEU A 175 -4.91 -3.25 16.85
CA LEU A 175 -6.18 -2.90 16.18
C LEU A 175 -5.99 -2.34 14.76
N ALA A 176 -4.80 -1.93 14.39
CA ALA A 176 -4.49 -1.55 13.00
C ALA A 176 -4.49 -2.75 12.04
N ALA A 177 -4.20 -3.96 12.54
CA ALA A 177 -4.10 -5.16 11.71
C ALA A 177 -5.44 -5.54 11.02
N PRO A 178 -6.59 -5.63 11.69
CA PRO A 178 -7.86 -5.91 11.01
C PRO A 178 -8.28 -4.79 10.04
N VAL A 179 -7.94 -3.52 10.32
CA VAL A 179 -8.24 -2.42 9.40
C VAL A 179 -7.43 -2.56 8.12
N LEU A 180 -6.13 -2.86 8.21
CA LEU A 180 -5.29 -3.15 7.04
C LEU A 180 -5.79 -4.36 6.27
N PHE A 181 -6.16 -5.44 6.97
CA PHE A 181 -6.71 -6.64 6.34
C PHE A 181 -7.95 -6.32 5.48
N CYS A 182 -8.90 -5.56 6.04
CA CYS A 182 -10.08 -5.12 5.30
C CYS A 182 -9.72 -4.22 4.11
N TRP A 183 -8.79 -3.30 4.29
CA TRP A 183 -8.32 -2.39 3.25
C TRP A 183 -7.68 -3.13 2.08
N GLN A 184 -6.68 -3.95 2.33
CA GLN A 184 -6.01 -4.75 1.30
C GLN A 184 -6.95 -5.81 0.70
N GLY A 185 -7.81 -6.41 1.52
CA GLY A 185 -8.84 -7.35 1.07
C GLY A 185 -9.81 -6.73 0.09
N MET A 186 -10.22 -5.48 0.32
CA MET A 186 -11.07 -4.72 -0.60
C MET A 186 -10.40 -4.56 -1.97
N PHE A 187 -9.14 -4.13 -2.02
CA PHE A 187 -8.40 -4.01 -3.28
C PHE A 187 -8.20 -5.35 -3.99
N TYR A 188 -7.92 -6.41 -3.22
CA TYR A 188 -7.81 -7.76 -3.75
C TYR A 188 -9.11 -8.20 -4.42
N LEU A 189 -10.25 -8.04 -3.74
CA LEU A 189 -11.56 -8.43 -4.27
C LEU A 189 -11.96 -7.62 -5.50
N ILE A 190 -11.76 -6.30 -5.47
CA ILE A 190 -12.03 -5.45 -6.64
C ILE A 190 -11.21 -5.92 -7.84
N ALA A 191 -9.93 -6.21 -7.66
CA ALA A 191 -9.05 -6.67 -8.72
C ALA A 191 -9.44 -8.07 -9.22
N ASP A 192 -9.80 -8.99 -8.32
CA ASP A 192 -10.21 -10.34 -8.68
C ASP A 192 -11.51 -10.35 -9.48
N ILE A 193 -12.52 -9.55 -9.06
CA ILE A 193 -13.79 -9.39 -9.79
C ILE A 193 -13.56 -8.75 -11.16
N SER A 194 -12.65 -7.79 -11.24
CA SER A 194 -12.33 -7.05 -12.48
C SER A 194 -11.29 -7.77 -13.35
N SER A 195 -10.86 -8.96 -12.97
CA SER A 195 -9.74 -9.67 -13.62
C SER A 195 -9.95 -9.92 -15.13
N SER A 196 -11.19 -10.14 -15.54
CA SER A 196 -11.55 -10.32 -16.96
C SER A 196 -11.48 -9.02 -17.78
N ALA A 197 -11.59 -7.86 -17.15
CA ALA A 197 -11.53 -6.56 -17.79
C ALA A 197 -10.09 -5.99 -17.86
N ILE A 198 -9.17 -6.52 -17.05
CA ILE A 198 -7.80 -6.03 -16.98
C ILE A 198 -6.92 -6.80 -17.96
N SER A 199 -6.59 -6.16 -19.10
CA SER A 199 -5.68 -6.75 -20.08
C SER A 199 -4.23 -6.78 -19.59
N ASN A 200 -3.41 -7.70 -20.15
CA ASN A 200 -1.98 -7.77 -19.84
C ASN A 200 -1.24 -6.45 -20.16
N ALA A 201 -1.69 -5.73 -21.19
CA ALA A 201 -1.14 -4.45 -21.56
C ALA A 201 -1.45 -3.37 -20.50
N LEU A 202 -2.71 -3.27 -20.03
CA LEU A 202 -3.06 -2.36 -18.91
C LEU A 202 -2.26 -2.70 -17.65
N MET A 203 -2.10 -3.99 -17.35
CA MET A 203 -1.32 -4.43 -16.21
C MET A 203 0.16 -4.00 -16.31
N ALA A 204 0.77 -4.06 -17.50
CA ALA A 204 2.14 -3.61 -17.71
C ALA A 204 2.26 -2.10 -17.43
N GLU A 205 1.33 -1.28 -17.92
CA GLU A 205 1.33 0.16 -17.66
C GLU A 205 1.14 0.49 -16.17
N LEU A 206 0.23 -0.21 -15.48
CA LEU A 206 0.04 -0.05 -14.03
C LEU A 206 1.29 -0.44 -13.24
N LEU A 207 2.01 -1.49 -13.65
CA LEU A 207 3.25 -1.91 -13.01
C LEU A 207 4.41 -0.94 -13.25
N ILE A 208 4.47 -0.30 -14.42
CA ILE A 208 5.47 0.73 -14.72
C ILE A 208 5.22 1.96 -13.84
N VAL A 209 4.00 2.50 -13.84
CA VAL A 209 3.64 3.69 -13.05
C VAL A 209 3.78 3.39 -11.55
N GLY A 210 3.24 2.26 -11.09
CA GLY A 210 3.32 1.83 -9.70
C GLY A 210 4.74 1.55 -9.23
N GLY A 211 5.56 0.93 -10.07
CA GLY A 211 6.98 0.73 -9.80
C GLY A 211 7.75 2.04 -9.58
N LEU A 212 7.48 3.05 -10.41
CA LEU A 212 8.05 4.39 -10.23
C LEU A 212 7.57 5.06 -8.94
N MET A 213 6.30 4.86 -8.55
CA MET A 213 5.78 5.35 -7.28
C MET A 213 6.43 4.66 -6.08
N ILE A 214 6.66 3.35 -6.15
CA ILE A 214 7.39 2.59 -5.12
C ILE A 214 8.84 3.07 -5.04
N THR A 215 9.50 3.31 -6.17
CA THR A 215 10.84 3.90 -6.25
C THR A 215 10.87 5.28 -5.56
N ALA A 216 9.89 6.13 -5.83
CA ALA A 216 9.75 7.44 -5.18
C ALA A 216 9.55 7.32 -3.67
N SER A 217 8.80 6.32 -3.19
CA SER A 217 8.68 6.01 -1.75
C SER A 217 10.01 5.58 -1.14
N GLY A 218 10.80 4.78 -1.86
CA GLY A 218 12.15 4.39 -1.45
C GLY A 218 13.08 5.60 -1.28
N LEU A 219 13.06 6.55 -2.22
CA LEU A 219 13.81 7.81 -2.12
C LEU A 219 13.40 8.65 -0.90
N SER A 220 12.10 8.67 -0.59
CA SER A 220 11.59 9.38 0.58
C SER A 220 12.02 8.71 1.90
N LEU A 221 12.01 7.36 1.96
CA LEU A 221 12.48 6.60 3.13
C LEU A 221 13.97 6.81 3.40
N LEU A 222 14.79 6.91 2.34
CA LEU A 222 16.21 7.22 2.41
C LEU A 222 16.51 8.69 2.75
N ASN A 223 15.48 9.52 2.93
CA ASN A 223 15.61 10.96 3.12
C ASN A 223 16.40 11.69 2.00
N LEU A 224 16.51 11.08 0.81
CA LEU A 224 17.18 11.70 -0.35
C LEU A 224 16.32 12.79 -0.97
N LYS A 225 15.01 12.54 -1.10
CA LYS A 225 14.03 13.51 -1.61
C LYS A 225 12.62 13.14 -1.15
N ASP A 226 11.91 14.08 -0.55
CA ASP A 226 10.46 13.93 -0.29
C ASP A 226 9.69 14.07 -1.61
N CYS A 227 9.40 12.94 -2.25
CA CYS A 227 8.71 12.88 -3.53
C CYS A 227 7.20 13.08 -3.42
N LYS A 228 6.65 13.31 -2.20
CA LYS A 228 5.20 13.45 -1.95
C LYS A 228 4.41 12.36 -2.68
N THR A 229 4.78 11.11 -2.44
CA THR A 229 4.29 9.94 -3.20
C THR A 229 2.78 9.79 -3.18
N LEU A 230 2.10 10.33 -2.14
CA LEU A 230 0.64 10.36 -2.08
C LEU A 230 0.03 11.25 -3.18
N ASN A 231 0.70 12.31 -3.59
CA ASN A 231 0.25 13.14 -4.71
C ASN A 231 0.40 12.43 -6.06
N LEU A 232 1.15 11.34 -6.14
CA LEU A 232 1.26 10.53 -7.35
C LEU A 232 0.16 9.46 -7.46
N LEU A 233 -0.65 9.21 -6.42
CA LEU A 233 -1.71 8.18 -6.45
C LEU A 233 -2.68 8.31 -7.64
N PRO A 234 -3.14 9.53 -8.04
CA PRO A 234 -4.00 9.67 -9.21
C PRO A 234 -3.35 9.21 -10.52
N SER A 235 -2.01 9.10 -10.58
CA SER A 235 -1.29 8.62 -11.76
C SER A 235 -1.69 7.20 -12.17
N LEU A 236 -2.13 6.36 -11.23
CA LEU A 236 -2.62 5.00 -11.51
C LEU A 236 -3.95 5.00 -12.27
N LEU A 237 -4.74 6.07 -12.18
CA LEU A 237 -6.02 6.18 -12.90
C LEU A 237 -5.82 6.48 -14.38
N VAL A 238 -4.72 7.15 -14.75
CA VAL A 238 -4.49 7.58 -16.14
C VAL A 238 -4.39 6.40 -17.12
N PRO A 239 -3.61 5.33 -16.87
CA PRO A 239 -3.63 4.15 -17.72
C PRO A 239 -5.00 3.48 -17.80
N VAL A 240 -5.72 3.41 -16.68
CA VAL A 240 -7.08 2.83 -16.65
C VAL A 240 -8.02 3.61 -17.55
N ILE A 241 -8.05 4.94 -17.43
CA ILE A 241 -8.87 5.82 -18.28
C ILE A 241 -8.47 5.68 -19.74
N TRP A 242 -7.17 5.65 -20.04
CA TRP A 242 -6.67 5.48 -21.41
C TRP A 242 -7.18 4.19 -22.07
N PHE A 243 -7.11 3.07 -21.36
CA PHE A 243 -7.57 1.78 -21.87
C PHE A 243 -9.10 1.72 -21.98
N LEU A 244 -9.85 2.37 -21.08
CA LEU A 244 -11.31 2.48 -21.17
C LEU A 244 -11.70 3.28 -22.41
N VAL A 245 -11.11 4.43 -22.65
CA VAL A 245 -11.37 5.25 -23.85
C VAL A 245 -11.03 4.47 -25.10
N LYS A 246 -9.89 3.76 -25.14
CA LYS A 246 -9.50 2.93 -26.28
C LYS A 246 -10.45 1.75 -26.54
N ALA A 247 -11.09 1.22 -25.52
CA ALA A 247 -12.07 0.14 -25.67
C ALA A 247 -13.43 0.64 -26.18
N MET A 248 -13.69 1.94 -26.12
CA MET A 248 -14.93 2.59 -26.60
C MET A 248 -14.84 3.08 -28.04
N ILE A 249 -13.61 3.23 -28.57
CA ILE A 249 -13.30 3.62 -29.97
C ILE A 249 -13.00 2.39 -30.79
#